data_f8116c5e6f25248abaffc6cf24a64389
#
_entry.id   f8116c5e6f25248abaffc6cf24a64389
#
_cell.length_a   1.000
_cell.length_b   1.000
_cell.length_c   1.000
_cell.angle_alpha   90.00
_cell.angle_beta   90.00
_cell.angle_gamma   90.00
#
_symmetry.space_group_name_H-M   'P 1'
#
loop_
_entity.id
_entity.type
_entity.pdbx_description
1 polymer ?
#
loop_
_entity_poly.entity_id
_entity_poly.type
_entity_poly.pdbx_seq_one_letter_code
_entity_poly.pdbx_strand_id
1 'polypeptide(L)'
;MAKGKGPKGNTTARRVGYELIERDHVGGHPVYAMLAELVRDHHEELRPARFAIAWNLTWQPDADGRTKIGMAKRASDLDRELAAFDFVILLRRAFWKDERVTDEQRRALLDHELCHCARATTKNGDPAVDERGRPTWRLRKHDIEEFSEIVDRHGMWSHDLENLAAALRKNGVGPFVHCDRCALSPGWIDTVDGAGVARKDRCECWKAWAERREEYRADQRASA
;
A
#
# COMPACT_ATOMS: atom_id res chain seq x y z
N MET A 1 3.29 -17.88 62.60
CA MET A 1 2.94 -18.61 61.38
C MET A 1 2.97 -17.64 60.20
N ALA A 2 4.03 -17.64 59.41
CA ALA A 2 4.16 -16.76 58.27
C ALA A 2 3.62 -17.48 57.00
N LYS A 3 2.61 -16.92 56.38
CA LYS A 3 2.05 -17.41 55.10
C LYS A 3 3.02 -17.02 53.97
N GLY A 4 3.72 -18.00 53.39
CA GLY A 4 4.52 -17.84 52.21
C GLY A 4 3.65 -17.47 51.00
N LYS A 5 3.93 -16.32 50.37
CA LYS A 5 3.43 -15.98 49.04
C LYS A 5 4.23 -16.78 47.99
N GLY A 6 3.61 -17.76 47.36
CA GLY A 6 4.16 -18.47 46.25
C GLY A 6 4.39 -17.52 45.06
N PRO A 7 5.40 -17.78 44.22
CA PRO A 7 5.71 -16.94 43.08
C PRO A 7 4.58 -17.04 42.03
N LYS A 8 3.96 -15.90 41.70
CA LYS A 8 3.06 -15.80 40.54
C LYS A 8 3.91 -15.82 39.28
N GLY A 9 4.23 -17.01 38.78
CA GLY A 9 4.83 -17.19 37.47
C GLY A 9 3.79 -16.93 36.37
N ASN A 10 3.65 -15.68 35.96
CA ASN A 10 2.90 -15.36 34.77
C ASN A 10 3.91 -15.29 33.59
N THR A 11 4.36 -16.45 33.14
CA THR A 11 5.16 -16.58 31.91
C THR A 11 4.20 -16.47 30.73
N THR A 12 3.83 -15.24 30.37
CA THR A 12 3.15 -15.00 29.10
C THR A 12 4.14 -15.34 28.00
N ALA A 13 3.95 -16.49 27.35
CA ALA A 13 4.76 -16.87 26.20
C ALA A 13 4.76 -15.72 25.20
N ARG A 14 5.97 -15.21 24.87
CA ARG A 14 6.11 -14.11 23.92
C ARG A 14 5.58 -14.60 22.57
N ARG A 15 4.50 -13.98 22.08
CA ARG A 15 3.92 -14.34 20.78
C ARG A 15 4.96 -14.06 19.69
N VAL A 16 5.13 -15.03 18.77
CA VAL A 16 5.93 -14.82 17.55
C VAL A 16 5.26 -13.71 16.75
N GLY A 17 6.00 -12.64 16.47
CA GLY A 17 5.46 -11.46 15.79
C GLY A 17 5.53 -11.55 14.27
N TYR A 18 6.39 -12.44 13.75
CA TYR A 18 6.67 -12.57 12.32
C TYR A 18 6.76 -14.03 11.91
N GLU A 19 6.39 -14.31 10.66
CA GLU A 19 6.49 -15.61 10.02
C GLU A 19 7.07 -15.40 8.62
N LEU A 20 8.25 -15.96 8.34
CA LEU A 20 8.89 -15.85 7.03
C LEU A 20 8.05 -16.60 5.98
N ILE A 21 7.92 -16.00 4.80
CA ILE A 21 7.32 -16.66 3.64
C ILE A 21 8.45 -17.28 2.82
N GLU A 22 8.46 -18.60 2.75
CA GLU A 22 9.47 -19.34 1.98
C GLU A 22 9.22 -19.20 0.48
N ARG A 23 10.31 -19.05 -0.29
CA ARG A 23 10.22 -18.90 -1.76
C ARG A 23 9.81 -20.17 -2.47
N ASP A 24 10.30 -21.30 -1.99
CA ASP A 24 10.28 -22.59 -2.68
C ASP A 24 9.27 -23.58 -2.08
N HIS A 25 8.32 -23.08 -1.30
CA HIS A 25 7.29 -23.95 -0.76
C HIS A 25 6.45 -24.56 -1.91
N VAL A 26 6.33 -25.87 -1.96
CA VAL A 26 5.46 -26.59 -2.92
C VAL A 26 4.01 -26.13 -2.68
N GLY A 27 3.45 -25.37 -3.60
CA GLY A 27 2.25 -24.56 -3.37
C GLY A 27 2.58 -23.12 -2.97
N GLY A 28 3.79 -22.67 -3.34
CA GLY A 28 4.43 -21.41 -2.97
C GLY A 28 3.47 -20.24 -2.90
N HIS A 29 3.60 -19.41 -1.89
CA HIS A 29 2.73 -18.25 -1.76
C HIS A 29 2.91 -17.37 -3.01
N PRO A 30 1.85 -17.05 -3.76
CA PRO A 30 1.94 -16.33 -5.03
C PRO A 30 2.62 -14.95 -4.90
N VAL A 31 2.87 -14.49 -3.69
CA VAL A 31 3.51 -13.20 -3.40
C VAL A 31 4.89 -13.06 -4.06
N TYR A 32 5.72 -14.10 -4.12
CA TYR A 32 7.04 -14.02 -4.76
C TYR A 32 6.94 -14.01 -6.30
N ALA A 33 5.95 -14.70 -6.88
CA ALA A 33 5.68 -14.59 -8.32
C ALA A 33 5.21 -13.17 -8.67
N MET A 34 4.26 -12.64 -7.89
CA MET A 34 3.77 -11.27 -8.02
C MET A 34 4.89 -10.23 -7.85
N LEU A 35 5.79 -10.42 -6.87
CA LEU A 35 6.95 -9.55 -6.68
C LEU A 35 7.88 -9.59 -7.91
N ALA A 36 8.17 -10.76 -8.45
CA ALA A 36 9.04 -10.90 -9.63
C ALA A 36 8.46 -10.21 -10.87
N GLU A 37 7.14 -10.31 -11.06
CA GLU A 37 6.43 -9.60 -12.13
C GLU A 37 6.52 -8.08 -11.94
N LEU A 38 6.20 -7.58 -10.75
CA LEU A 38 6.24 -6.15 -10.45
C LEU A 38 7.65 -5.56 -10.63
N VAL A 39 8.67 -6.27 -10.16
CA VAL A 39 10.07 -5.85 -10.35
C VAL A 39 10.45 -5.83 -11.82
N ARG A 40 10.04 -6.83 -12.61
CA ARG A 40 10.30 -6.87 -14.04
C ARG A 40 9.63 -5.72 -14.78
N ASP A 41 8.36 -5.43 -14.44
CA ASP A 41 7.50 -4.56 -15.24
C ASP A 41 7.56 -3.09 -14.81
N HIS A 42 7.85 -2.80 -13.53
CA HIS A 42 7.72 -1.47 -12.95
C HIS A 42 8.92 -0.99 -12.12
N HIS A 43 9.82 -1.90 -11.69
CA HIS A 43 10.94 -1.57 -10.78
C HIS A 43 12.26 -2.17 -11.28
N GLU A 44 12.62 -1.86 -12.53
CA GLU A 44 13.81 -2.45 -13.16
C GLU A 44 15.09 -2.26 -12.37
N GLU A 45 15.23 -1.11 -11.70
CA GLU A 45 16.39 -0.79 -10.84
C GLU A 45 16.52 -1.72 -9.64
N LEU A 46 15.45 -2.41 -9.24
CA LEU A 46 15.42 -3.37 -8.15
C LEU A 46 15.74 -4.81 -8.57
N ARG A 47 15.96 -5.09 -9.86
CA ARG A 47 16.32 -6.45 -10.34
C ARG A 47 17.50 -7.08 -9.62
N PRO A 48 18.58 -6.35 -9.26
CA PRO A 48 19.68 -6.92 -8.50
C PRO A 48 19.41 -7.04 -7.00
N ALA A 49 18.27 -6.53 -6.50
CA ALA A 49 17.93 -6.59 -5.09
C ALA A 49 17.39 -7.96 -4.68
N ARG A 50 17.76 -8.39 -3.48
CA ARG A 50 17.29 -9.64 -2.88
C ARG A 50 16.25 -9.31 -1.81
N PHE A 51 15.07 -9.87 -1.94
CA PHE A 51 13.93 -9.61 -1.05
C PHE A 51 13.65 -10.79 -0.15
N ALA A 52 13.37 -10.53 1.12
CA ALA A 52 12.66 -11.43 2.00
C ALA A 52 11.26 -10.88 2.27
N ILE A 53 10.24 -11.73 2.30
CA ILE A 53 8.87 -11.34 2.63
C ILE A 53 8.44 -12.10 3.87
N ALA A 54 7.83 -11.42 4.83
CA ALA A 54 7.34 -12.05 6.05
C ALA A 54 5.94 -11.52 6.43
N TRP A 55 5.16 -12.39 7.05
CA TRP A 55 3.91 -12.01 7.68
C TRP A 55 4.17 -11.26 8.98
N ASN A 56 3.50 -10.13 9.17
CA ASN A 56 3.30 -9.57 10.49
C ASN A 56 2.01 -10.12 11.08
N LEU A 57 2.10 -10.69 12.27
CA LEU A 57 1.00 -11.36 12.97
C LEU A 57 0.38 -10.51 14.09
N THR A 58 0.98 -9.36 14.41
CA THR A 58 0.72 -8.63 15.64
C THR A 58 0.28 -7.18 15.46
N TRP A 59 0.31 -6.64 14.23
CA TRP A 59 -0.12 -5.25 14.02
C TRP A 59 -1.58 -5.05 14.42
N GLN A 60 -1.76 -4.09 15.32
CA GLN A 60 -3.06 -3.66 15.82
C GLN A 60 -3.39 -2.26 15.26
N PRO A 61 -4.65 -1.85 15.27
CA PRO A 61 -5.02 -0.47 15.01
C PRO A 61 -4.31 0.50 15.96
N ASP A 62 -3.93 1.65 15.47
CA ASP A 62 -3.45 2.77 16.27
C ASP A 62 -4.60 3.50 17.01
N ALA A 63 -4.30 4.63 17.66
CA ALA A 63 -5.29 5.41 18.40
C ALA A 63 -6.41 5.97 17.51
N ASP A 64 -6.15 6.16 16.21
CA ASP A 64 -7.10 6.65 15.22
C ASP A 64 -7.84 5.49 14.49
N GLY A 65 -7.63 4.25 14.93
CA GLY A 65 -8.22 3.05 14.31
C GLY A 65 -7.55 2.62 13.00
N ARG A 66 -6.46 3.27 12.59
CA ARG A 66 -5.73 2.93 11.37
C ARG A 66 -4.82 1.74 11.63
N THR A 67 -4.79 0.79 10.72
CA THR A 67 -3.93 -0.39 10.84
C THR A 67 -2.93 -0.42 9.69
N LYS A 68 -1.66 -0.56 10.04
CA LYS A 68 -0.61 -0.79 9.06
C LYS A 68 -0.85 -2.14 8.36
N ILE A 69 -0.82 -2.15 7.03
CA ILE A 69 -1.05 -3.35 6.22
C ILE A 69 0.22 -3.86 5.52
N GLY A 70 1.20 -2.98 5.29
CA GLY A 70 2.50 -3.28 4.72
C GLY A 70 3.62 -2.44 5.34
N MET A 71 4.87 -2.83 5.14
CA MET A 71 6.06 -2.04 5.45
C MET A 71 7.29 -2.62 4.76
N ALA A 72 8.00 -1.81 4.00
CA ALA A 72 9.34 -2.13 3.52
C ALA A 72 10.42 -1.72 4.54
N LYS A 73 11.44 -2.55 4.67
CA LYS A 73 12.65 -2.27 5.47
C LYS A 73 13.89 -2.56 4.65
N ARG A 74 14.88 -1.68 4.70
CA ARG A 74 16.21 -1.99 4.22
C ARG A 74 16.93 -2.89 5.25
N ALA A 75 17.56 -3.94 4.77
CA ALA A 75 18.41 -4.77 5.61
C ALA A 75 19.63 -3.97 6.12
N SER A 76 20.05 -4.21 7.35
CA SER A 76 21.34 -3.71 7.84
C SER A 76 22.49 -4.43 7.11
N ASP A 77 23.72 -3.88 7.22
CA ASP A 77 24.87 -4.52 6.61
C ASP A 77 25.11 -5.91 7.21
N LEU A 78 24.84 -6.07 8.52
CA LEU A 78 24.91 -7.37 9.20
C LEU A 78 23.87 -8.36 8.65
N ASP A 79 22.61 -7.92 8.45
CA ASP A 79 21.56 -8.78 7.89
C ASP A 79 21.91 -9.23 6.46
N ARG A 80 22.53 -8.36 5.68
CA ARG A 80 23.00 -8.68 4.31
C ARG A 80 24.09 -9.77 4.33
N GLU A 81 24.99 -9.75 5.31
CA GLU A 81 26.03 -10.76 5.45
C GLU A 81 25.49 -12.08 5.99
N LEU A 82 24.56 -12.05 6.95
CA LEU A 82 24.04 -13.24 7.61
C LEU A 82 22.96 -13.97 6.80
N ALA A 83 22.07 -13.23 6.14
CA ALA A 83 20.86 -13.78 5.56
C ALA A 83 20.69 -13.46 4.06
N ALA A 84 21.66 -12.78 3.45
CA ALA A 84 21.73 -12.53 2.01
C ALA A 84 20.50 -11.86 1.37
N PHE A 85 19.80 -10.97 2.08
CA PHE A 85 18.75 -10.12 1.51
C PHE A 85 19.08 -8.64 1.69
N ASP A 86 18.51 -7.79 0.81
CA ASP A 86 18.73 -6.35 0.78
C ASP A 86 17.52 -5.60 1.36
N PHE A 87 16.32 -6.17 1.20
CA PHE A 87 15.07 -5.65 1.73
C PHE A 87 14.23 -6.74 2.39
N VAL A 88 13.46 -6.33 3.39
CA VAL A 88 12.41 -7.14 4.00
C VAL A 88 11.08 -6.43 3.78
N ILE A 89 10.14 -7.10 3.14
CA ILE A 89 8.76 -6.63 3.02
C ILE A 89 7.91 -7.36 4.07
N LEU A 90 7.32 -6.61 4.97
CA LEU A 90 6.39 -7.11 5.97
C LEU A 90 4.96 -6.88 5.48
N LEU A 91 4.15 -7.92 5.47
CA LEU A 91 2.74 -7.85 5.09
C LEU A 91 1.87 -8.28 6.26
N ARG A 92 0.78 -7.56 6.53
CA ARG A 92 -0.18 -7.96 7.56
C ARG A 92 -0.92 -9.19 7.10
N ARG A 93 -0.72 -10.32 7.80
CA ARG A 93 -1.34 -11.61 7.45
C ARG A 93 -2.86 -11.53 7.40
N ALA A 94 -3.48 -10.86 8.37
CA ALA A 94 -4.93 -10.73 8.45
C ALA A 94 -5.53 -9.98 7.25
N PHE A 95 -4.83 -8.95 6.72
CA PHE A 95 -5.25 -8.26 5.49
C PHE A 95 -5.07 -9.16 4.26
N TRP A 96 -3.88 -9.77 4.12
CA TRP A 96 -3.57 -10.56 2.93
C TRP A 96 -4.46 -11.80 2.76
N LYS A 97 -4.87 -12.40 3.89
CA LYS A 97 -5.71 -13.61 3.93
C LYS A 97 -7.22 -13.33 3.96
N ASP A 98 -7.64 -12.07 4.01
CA ASP A 98 -9.05 -11.69 4.01
C ASP A 98 -9.64 -11.96 2.60
N GLU A 99 -10.72 -12.71 2.55
CA GLU A 99 -11.42 -13.08 1.30
C GLU A 99 -12.02 -11.86 0.57
N ARG A 100 -12.26 -10.77 1.27
CA ARG A 100 -12.77 -9.51 0.71
C ARG A 100 -11.69 -8.69 0.01
N VAL A 101 -10.41 -9.01 0.24
CA VAL A 101 -9.28 -8.35 -0.42
C VAL A 101 -9.02 -9.03 -1.76
N THR A 102 -9.07 -8.26 -2.85
CA THR A 102 -8.84 -8.77 -4.19
C THR A 102 -7.35 -8.95 -4.50
N ASP A 103 -7.02 -9.70 -5.55
CA ASP A 103 -5.63 -9.88 -5.97
C ASP A 103 -5.02 -8.56 -6.49
N GLU A 104 -5.84 -7.68 -7.10
CA GLU A 104 -5.41 -6.34 -7.50
C GLU A 104 -5.02 -5.49 -6.27
N GLN A 105 -5.76 -5.60 -5.18
CA GLN A 105 -5.43 -4.89 -3.94
C GLN A 105 -4.15 -5.45 -3.29
N ARG A 106 -3.95 -6.78 -3.32
CA ARG A 106 -2.70 -7.41 -2.86
C ARG A 106 -1.51 -6.97 -3.73
N ARG A 107 -1.70 -6.95 -5.06
CA ARG A 107 -0.70 -6.47 -6.02
C ARG A 107 -0.36 -5.00 -5.78
N ALA A 108 -1.36 -4.14 -5.63
CA ALA A 108 -1.17 -2.72 -5.34
C ALA A 108 -0.43 -2.48 -4.01
N LEU A 109 -0.73 -3.26 -2.96
CA LEU A 109 0.00 -3.19 -1.70
C LEU A 109 1.47 -3.57 -1.87
N LEU A 110 1.75 -4.67 -2.58
CA LEU A 110 3.12 -5.11 -2.80
C LEU A 110 3.91 -4.12 -3.66
N ASP A 111 3.29 -3.56 -4.69
CA ASP A 111 3.84 -2.50 -5.55
C ASP A 111 4.15 -1.23 -4.75
N HIS A 112 3.24 -0.83 -3.85
CA HIS A 112 3.45 0.27 -2.91
C HIS A 112 4.70 0.05 -2.03
N GLU A 113 4.88 -1.15 -1.47
CA GLU A 113 6.05 -1.46 -0.66
C GLU A 113 7.35 -1.50 -1.49
N LEU A 114 7.27 -1.90 -2.77
CA LEU A 114 8.39 -1.82 -3.70
C LEU A 114 8.77 -0.37 -4.03
N CYS A 115 7.81 0.55 -4.13
CA CYS A 115 8.09 1.97 -4.30
C CYS A 115 8.92 2.58 -3.16
N HIS A 116 8.85 2.01 -1.96
CA HIS A 116 9.74 2.39 -0.86
C HIS A 116 11.18 1.92 -1.05
N CYS A 117 11.42 0.88 -1.84
CA CYS A 117 12.74 0.34 -2.11
C CYS A 117 13.39 1.11 -3.26
N ALA A 118 14.60 1.62 -3.07
CA ALA A 118 15.27 2.37 -4.11
C ALA A 118 16.79 2.13 -4.10
N ARG A 119 17.40 2.26 -5.28
CA ARG A 119 18.83 2.30 -5.42
C ARG A 119 19.39 3.55 -4.73
N ALA A 120 20.45 3.39 -3.92
CA ALA A 120 21.17 4.55 -3.44
C ALA A 120 22.00 5.16 -4.59
N THR A 121 22.18 6.48 -4.54
CA THR A 121 22.98 7.22 -5.52
C THR A 121 24.09 7.99 -4.83
N THR A 122 25.18 8.23 -5.54
CA THR A 122 26.26 9.13 -5.15
C THR A 122 25.78 10.58 -5.22
N LYS A 123 26.62 11.54 -4.78
CA LYS A 123 26.34 12.97 -4.91
C LYS A 123 26.19 13.43 -6.37
N ASN A 124 26.76 12.70 -7.29
CA ASN A 124 26.69 12.99 -8.74
C ASN A 124 25.47 12.33 -9.42
N GLY A 125 24.65 11.58 -8.67
CA GLY A 125 23.48 10.87 -9.21
C GLY A 125 23.75 9.46 -9.72
N ASP A 126 25.01 9.00 -9.74
CA ASP A 126 25.38 7.65 -10.19
C ASP A 126 24.92 6.58 -9.19
N PRO A 127 24.58 5.36 -9.65
CA PRO A 127 24.26 4.24 -8.76
C PRO A 127 25.40 3.94 -7.79
N ALA A 128 25.11 4.01 -6.49
CA ALA A 128 26.11 3.77 -5.45
C ALA A 128 26.37 2.27 -5.24
N VAL A 129 27.64 1.94 -4.95
CA VAL A 129 28.09 0.59 -4.57
C VAL A 129 28.88 0.65 -3.26
N ASP A 130 28.94 -0.47 -2.54
CA ASP A 130 29.79 -0.62 -1.36
C ASP A 130 31.25 -0.92 -1.76
N GLU A 131 32.14 -1.07 -0.78
CA GLU A 131 33.57 -1.38 -0.97
C GLU A 131 33.82 -2.71 -1.71
N ARG A 132 32.82 -3.59 -1.75
CA ARG A 132 32.86 -4.87 -2.48
C ARG A 132 32.20 -4.80 -3.86
N GLY A 133 31.82 -3.62 -4.34
CA GLY A 133 31.13 -3.42 -5.61
C GLY A 133 29.66 -3.85 -5.61
N ARG A 134 29.08 -4.16 -4.46
CA ARG A 134 27.67 -4.56 -4.37
C ARG A 134 26.76 -3.33 -4.38
N PRO A 135 25.58 -3.43 -5.00
CA PRO A 135 24.55 -2.37 -4.95
C PRO A 135 24.26 -1.92 -3.52
N THR A 136 24.18 -0.62 -3.29
CA THR A 136 23.67 -0.07 -2.03
C THR A 136 22.26 0.44 -2.20
N TRP A 137 21.48 0.36 -1.12
CA TRP A 137 20.05 0.59 -1.14
C TRP A 137 19.63 1.63 -0.11
N ARG A 138 18.51 2.29 -0.37
CA ARG A 138 17.87 3.23 0.53
C ARG A 138 16.36 2.99 0.59
N LEU A 139 15.72 3.52 1.61
CA LEU A 139 14.27 3.66 1.63
C LEU A 139 13.89 5.04 1.08
N ARG A 140 12.83 5.06 0.28
CA ARG A 140 12.15 6.25 -0.21
C ARG A 140 10.91 6.51 0.66
N LYS A 141 10.63 7.78 0.96
CA LYS A 141 9.40 8.19 1.63
C LYS A 141 8.26 8.29 0.61
N HIS A 142 7.04 8.37 1.10
CA HIS A 142 5.90 8.74 0.28
C HIS A 142 6.14 10.12 -0.35
N ASP A 143 5.60 10.31 -1.55
CA ASP A 143 5.69 11.62 -2.23
C ASP A 143 4.77 12.64 -1.56
N ILE A 144 3.71 12.16 -0.88
CA ILE A 144 2.71 13.02 -0.23
C ILE A 144 2.38 12.50 1.16
N GLU A 145 2.52 13.39 2.16
CA GLU A 145 1.98 13.26 3.51
C GLU A 145 1.25 14.56 3.83
N GLU A 146 -0.10 14.56 3.72
CA GLU A 146 -0.89 15.77 3.99
C GLU A 146 -2.23 15.40 4.66
N PHE A 147 -2.77 16.37 5.42
CA PHE A 147 -4.08 16.23 6.04
C PHE A 147 -5.18 16.65 5.07
N SER A 148 -6.25 15.85 4.97
CA SER A 148 -7.38 16.16 4.10
C SER A 148 -8.00 17.53 4.41
N GLU A 149 -8.04 17.93 5.68
CA GLU A 149 -8.57 19.24 6.12
C GLU A 149 -7.72 20.42 5.64
N ILE A 150 -6.42 20.23 5.38
CA ILE A 150 -5.57 21.25 4.78
C ILE A 150 -5.89 21.37 3.29
N VAL A 151 -6.05 20.22 2.61
CA VAL A 151 -6.43 20.21 1.19
C VAL A 151 -7.83 20.84 1.01
N ASP A 152 -8.78 20.56 1.90
CA ASP A 152 -10.13 21.13 1.86
C ASP A 152 -10.13 22.65 2.03
N ARG A 153 -9.26 23.19 2.91
CA ARG A 153 -9.19 24.63 3.18
C ARG A 153 -8.35 25.43 2.17
N HIS A 154 -7.29 24.82 1.65
CA HIS A 154 -6.26 25.53 0.88
C HIS A 154 -6.09 24.99 -0.55
N GLY A 155 -6.82 23.94 -0.92
CA GLY A 155 -6.70 23.31 -2.23
C GLY A 155 -5.34 22.63 -2.43
N MET A 156 -4.88 22.58 -3.68
CA MET A 156 -3.58 22.01 -4.05
C MET A 156 -2.47 23.04 -3.86
N TRP A 157 -2.16 23.34 -2.62
CA TRP A 157 -1.24 24.40 -2.24
C TRP A 157 0.24 24.03 -2.41
N SER A 158 0.57 22.74 -2.63
CA SER A 158 1.94 22.26 -2.82
C SER A 158 2.09 21.54 -4.16
N HIS A 159 3.31 21.52 -4.69
CA HIS A 159 3.66 20.86 -5.95
C HIS A 159 3.38 19.34 -5.93
N ASP A 160 3.57 18.69 -4.79
CA ASP A 160 3.33 17.25 -4.64
C ASP A 160 1.84 16.92 -4.76
N LEU A 161 0.96 17.76 -4.20
CA LEU A 161 -0.49 17.65 -4.37
C LEU A 161 -0.92 17.87 -5.83
N GLU A 162 -0.31 18.82 -6.54
CA GLU A 162 -0.55 19.04 -7.96
C GLU A 162 -0.16 17.82 -8.80
N ASN A 163 0.99 17.21 -8.50
CA ASN A 163 1.47 15.99 -9.16
C ASN A 163 0.52 14.81 -8.91
N LEU A 164 0.05 14.62 -7.66
CA LEU A 164 -0.95 13.59 -7.36
C LEU A 164 -2.24 13.82 -8.14
N ALA A 165 -2.75 15.05 -8.16
CA ALA A 165 -3.96 15.35 -8.92
C ALA A 165 -3.77 15.13 -10.42
N ALA A 166 -2.60 15.41 -10.96
CA ALA A 166 -2.26 15.11 -12.35
C ALA A 166 -2.25 13.59 -12.62
N ALA A 167 -1.64 12.81 -11.72
CA ALA A 167 -1.63 11.35 -11.79
C ALA A 167 -3.04 10.76 -11.70
N LEU A 168 -3.89 11.28 -10.81
CA LEU A 168 -5.28 10.86 -10.68
C LEU A 168 -6.07 11.16 -11.96
N ARG A 169 -5.89 12.36 -12.55
CA ARG A 169 -6.54 12.73 -13.82
C ARG A 169 -6.08 11.83 -14.97
N LYS A 170 -4.78 11.55 -15.07
CA LYS A 170 -4.21 10.66 -16.10
C LYS A 170 -4.81 9.27 -16.05
N ASN A 171 -5.17 8.77 -14.88
CA ASN A 171 -5.78 7.45 -14.69
C ASN A 171 -7.33 7.48 -14.66
N GLY A 172 -7.95 8.53 -15.20
CA GLY A 172 -9.40 8.68 -15.21
C GLY A 172 -10.02 8.82 -13.81
N VAL A 173 -9.17 8.98 -12.78
CA VAL A 173 -9.59 9.22 -11.39
C VAL A 173 -9.56 10.73 -11.15
N GLY A 174 -10.23 11.50 -12.01
CA GLY A 174 -10.49 12.90 -11.72
C GLY A 174 -11.36 13.00 -10.46
N PRO A 175 -11.22 14.09 -9.64
CA PRO A 175 -12.11 14.29 -8.53
C PRO A 175 -13.56 14.22 -9.08
N PHE A 176 -14.39 13.44 -8.40
CA PHE A 176 -15.79 13.47 -8.70
C PHE A 176 -16.31 14.88 -8.39
N VAL A 177 -16.59 15.67 -9.43
CA VAL A 177 -17.17 16.99 -9.29
C VAL A 177 -18.67 16.79 -9.17
N HIS A 178 -19.20 16.89 -7.94
CA HIS A 178 -20.61 16.83 -7.69
C HIS A 178 -21.32 18.10 -8.21
N CYS A 179 -22.53 17.96 -8.68
CA CYS A 179 -23.38 19.08 -9.02
C CYS A 179 -24.09 19.61 -7.77
N ASP A 180 -24.71 20.80 -7.87
CA ASP A 180 -25.43 21.43 -6.76
C ASP A 180 -26.55 20.54 -6.18
N ARG A 181 -27.14 19.67 -7.02
CA ARG A 181 -28.20 18.74 -6.60
C ARG A 181 -27.73 17.68 -5.60
N CYS A 182 -26.45 17.28 -5.63
CA CYS A 182 -25.89 16.28 -4.73
C CYS A 182 -24.79 16.85 -3.83
N ALA A 183 -24.72 18.15 -3.63
CA ALA A 183 -23.67 18.84 -2.88
C ALA A 183 -23.52 18.35 -1.43
N LEU A 184 -24.63 18.04 -0.76
CA LEU A 184 -24.67 17.56 0.64
C LEU A 184 -24.33 16.07 0.79
N SER A 185 -24.47 15.28 -0.27
CA SER A 185 -24.16 13.85 -0.29
C SER A 185 -23.57 13.47 -1.65
N PRO A 186 -22.29 13.78 -1.90
CA PRO A 186 -21.69 13.67 -3.24
C PRO A 186 -21.97 12.34 -3.94
N GLY A 187 -22.60 12.42 -5.11
CA GLY A 187 -22.97 11.26 -5.92
C GLY A 187 -24.30 10.59 -5.54
N TRP A 188 -25.01 11.09 -4.51
CA TRP A 188 -26.31 10.56 -4.08
C TRP A 188 -27.36 11.64 -4.05
N ILE A 189 -28.59 11.29 -4.38
CA ILE A 189 -29.76 12.14 -4.26
C ILE A 189 -30.89 11.39 -3.57
N ASP A 190 -31.66 12.11 -2.75
CA ASP A 190 -32.88 11.58 -2.18
C ASP A 190 -33.97 11.65 -3.24
N THR A 191 -34.65 10.53 -3.48
CA THR A 191 -35.73 10.37 -4.43
C THR A 191 -36.92 9.73 -3.71
N VAL A 192 -38.08 9.82 -4.34
CA VAL A 192 -39.30 9.17 -3.85
C VAL A 192 -39.82 8.27 -4.98
N ASP A 193 -40.04 7.00 -4.67
CA ASP A 193 -40.58 6.06 -5.66
C ASP A 193 -42.09 6.32 -5.95
N GLY A 194 -42.61 5.58 -6.92
CA GLY A 194 -44.01 5.72 -7.32
C GLY A 194 -45.06 5.39 -6.22
N ALA A 195 -44.58 4.79 -5.10
CA ALA A 195 -45.40 4.50 -3.91
C ALA A 195 -45.23 5.53 -2.80
N GLY A 196 -44.44 6.60 -3.03
CA GLY A 196 -44.16 7.64 -2.03
C GLY A 196 -43.06 7.26 -1.01
N VAL A 197 -42.33 6.18 -1.22
CA VAL A 197 -41.26 5.73 -0.30
C VAL A 197 -39.94 6.43 -0.63
N ALA A 198 -39.30 7.03 0.37
CA ALA A 198 -38.00 7.68 0.22
C ALA A 198 -36.90 6.67 -0.11
N ARG A 199 -36.08 6.98 -1.12
CA ARG A 199 -34.93 6.19 -1.57
C ARG A 199 -33.71 7.08 -1.77
N LYS A 200 -32.53 6.46 -1.79
CA LYS A 200 -31.28 7.11 -2.24
C LYS A 200 -30.86 6.54 -3.58
N ASP A 201 -30.78 7.39 -4.59
CA ASP A 201 -30.34 7.02 -5.93
C ASP A 201 -29.02 7.69 -6.29
N ARG A 202 -28.30 7.11 -7.26
CA ARG A 202 -27.09 7.74 -7.81
C ARG A 202 -27.46 8.97 -8.63
N CYS A 203 -26.79 10.08 -8.36
CA CYS A 203 -26.94 11.30 -9.13
C CYS A 203 -26.42 11.09 -10.57
N GLU A 204 -27.05 11.73 -11.56
CA GLU A 204 -26.63 11.64 -12.97
C GLU A 204 -25.19 12.10 -13.19
N CYS A 205 -24.71 13.10 -12.44
CA CYS A 205 -23.31 13.52 -12.51
C CYS A 205 -22.34 12.41 -12.07
N TRP A 206 -22.73 11.55 -11.11
CA TRP A 206 -21.96 10.40 -10.71
C TRP A 206 -21.99 9.28 -11.76
N LYS A 207 -23.14 9.02 -12.36
CA LYS A 207 -23.29 8.03 -13.42
C LYS A 207 -22.39 8.38 -14.61
N ALA A 208 -22.48 9.62 -15.08
CA ALA A 208 -21.64 10.12 -16.18
C ALA A 208 -20.14 10.09 -15.86
N TRP A 209 -19.76 10.30 -14.62
CA TRP A 209 -18.36 10.17 -14.18
C TRP A 209 -17.92 8.70 -14.17
N ALA A 210 -18.76 7.79 -13.68
CA ALA A 210 -18.47 6.36 -13.63
C ALA A 210 -18.32 5.76 -15.04
N GLU A 211 -19.19 6.13 -15.98
CA GLU A 211 -19.13 5.71 -17.39
C GLU A 211 -17.81 6.14 -18.04
N ARG A 212 -17.43 7.42 -17.93
CA ARG A 212 -16.13 7.91 -18.47
C ARG A 212 -14.93 7.19 -17.88
N ARG A 213 -15.01 6.79 -16.62
CA ARG A 213 -13.95 6.03 -15.95
C ARG A 213 -13.83 4.60 -16.49
N GLU A 214 -14.94 3.96 -16.82
CA GLU A 214 -14.93 2.63 -17.43
C GLU A 214 -14.43 2.66 -18.89
N GLU A 215 -14.87 3.64 -19.68
CA GLU A 215 -14.34 3.88 -21.03
C GLU A 215 -12.83 4.06 -21.04
N TYR A 216 -12.31 4.93 -20.17
CA TYR A 216 -10.87 5.14 -20.04
C TYR A 216 -10.11 3.85 -19.71
N ARG A 217 -10.64 3.02 -18.79
CA ARG A 217 -10.04 1.72 -18.44
C ARG A 217 -10.09 0.71 -19.58
N ALA A 218 -11.13 0.75 -20.40
CA ALA A 218 -11.25 -0.10 -21.57
C ALA A 218 -10.20 0.28 -22.62
N ASP A 219 -10.01 1.58 -22.89
CA ASP A 219 -9.00 2.09 -23.83
C ASP A 219 -7.58 1.73 -23.41
N GLN A 220 -7.26 1.83 -22.11
CA GLN A 220 -5.95 1.43 -21.59
C GLN A 220 -5.68 -0.07 -21.77
N ARG A 221 -6.71 -0.92 -21.62
CA ARG A 221 -6.59 -2.37 -21.86
C ARG A 221 -6.47 -2.74 -23.32
N ALA A 222 -7.05 -1.94 -24.22
CA ALA A 222 -6.95 -2.17 -25.66
C ALA A 222 -5.60 -1.68 -26.26
N SER A 223 -4.88 -0.81 -25.52
CA SER A 223 -3.61 -0.22 -25.93
C SER A 223 -2.38 -0.93 -25.34
N ALA A 224 -2.59 -1.93 -24.47
CA ALA A 224 -1.55 -2.72 -23.79
C ALA A 224 -1.43 -4.11 -24.42
#